data_82a0d954921e3f7fbd24a3d24af17e06
#
_entry.id   82a0d954921e3f7fbd24a3d24af17e06
#
_cell.length_a   1.000
_cell.length_b   1.000
_cell.length_c   1.000
_cell.angle_alpha   90.00
_cell.angle_beta   90.00
_cell.angle_gamma   90.00
#
_symmetry.space_group_name_H-M   'P 1'
#
loop_
_entity.id
_entity.type
_entity.pdbx_description
1 polymer ?
#
loop_
_entity_poly.entity_id
_entity_poly.type
_entity_poly.pdbx_seq_one_letter_code
_entity_poly.pdbx_strand_id
1 'polypeptide(L)'
;MHNIKLWSPNNKKTNLHKFINQLDKSLNIKNYADLHNWSIKHKNEFWTNVWDFTNFVGEKKGKIFKSAPEFTNNKFFDECKINYAENCLTRDDDDNAIIFLSLIHI
;
A
#
# COMPACT_ATOMS: atom_id res chain seq x y z
N MET A 1 6.06 -9.48 29.22
CA MET A 1 5.54 -8.11 29.17
C MET A 1 4.26 -8.10 28.35
N HIS A 2 3.19 -7.64 28.93
CA HIS A 2 1.93 -7.52 28.19
C HIS A 2 1.86 -6.17 27.49
N ASN A 3 1.69 -6.18 26.19
CA ASN A 3 1.47 -4.96 25.43
C ASN A 3 0.03 -4.50 25.62
N ILE A 4 -0.14 -3.35 26.25
CA ILE A 4 -1.45 -2.75 26.45
C ILE A 4 -1.76 -1.89 25.24
N LYS A 5 -2.93 -2.12 24.62
CA LYS A 5 -3.39 -1.25 23.54
C LYS A 5 -3.76 0.12 24.09
N LEU A 6 -3.02 1.15 23.69
CA LEU A 6 -3.25 2.52 24.16
C LEU A 6 -4.34 3.25 23.37
N TRP A 7 -4.50 2.89 22.11
CA TRP A 7 -5.46 3.55 21.23
C TRP A 7 -5.91 2.63 20.12
N SER A 8 -7.11 2.84 19.63
CA SER A 8 -7.69 2.14 18.49
C SER A 8 -8.62 3.11 17.74
N PRO A 9 -8.65 3.09 16.40
CA PRO A 9 -9.55 3.98 15.67
C PRO A 9 -11.01 3.60 15.91
N ASN A 10 -11.83 4.61 16.14
CA ASN A 10 -13.29 4.42 16.28
C ASN A 10 -13.95 4.24 14.91
N ASN A 11 -13.34 4.76 13.85
CA ASN A 11 -13.86 4.70 12.51
C ASN A 11 -13.30 3.49 11.77
N LYS A 12 -14.19 2.61 11.31
CA LYS A 12 -13.83 1.42 10.50
C LYS A 12 -13.75 1.71 9.00
N LYS A 13 -13.76 2.99 8.59
CA LYS A 13 -13.67 3.40 7.19
C LYS A 13 -12.27 3.84 6.78
N THR A 14 -11.25 3.39 7.50
CA THR A 14 -9.85 3.67 7.15
C THR A 14 -9.45 2.92 5.87
N ASN A 15 -8.38 3.38 5.22
CA ASN A 15 -7.86 2.69 4.03
C ASN A 15 -7.46 1.25 4.32
N LEU A 16 -6.92 0.98 5.52
CA LEU A 16 -6.59 -0.38 5.93
C LEU A 16 -7.84 -1.28 5.99
N HIS A 17 -8.93 -0.80 6.57
CA HIS A 17 -10.19 -1.54 6.61
C HIS A 17 -10.75 -1.77 5.20
N LYS A 18 -10.69 -0.77 4.33
CA LYS A 18 -11.10 -0.90 2.93
C LYS A 18 -10.27 -1.93 2.19
N PHE A 19 -8.96 -1.94 2.41
CA PHE A 19 -8.06 -2.90 1.81
C PHE A 19 -8.39 -4.33 2.25
N ILE A 20 -8.56 -4.55 3.55
CA ILE A 20 -8.91 -5.86 4.09
C ILE A 20 -10.26 -6.34 3.55
N ASN A 21 -11.25 -5.44 3.47
CA ASN A 21 -12.60 -5.80 3.03
C ASN A 21 -12.68 -6.19 1.56
N GLN A 22 -11.79 -5.68 0.72
CA GLN A 22 -11.77 -6.02 -0.71
C GLN A 22 -11.00 -7.32 -1.01
N LEU A 23 -10.24 -7.85 -0.03
CA LEU A 23 -9.55 -9.12 -0.20
C LEU A 23 -10.53 -10.29 -0.26
N ASP A 24 -10.11 -11.36 -0.92
CA ASP A 24 -10.91 -12.58 -1.02
C ASP A 24 -11.22 -13.12 0.38
N LYS A 25 -12.50 -13.35 0.67
CA LYS A 25 -12.95 -13.84 1.96
C LYS A 25 -12.43 -15.24 2.29
N SER A 26 -12.04 -16.02 1.28
CA SER A 26 -11.42 -17.33 1.48
C SER A 26 -10.09 -17.26 2.22
N LEU A 27 -9.40 -16.11 2.18
CA LEU A 27 -8.16 -15.88 2.90
C LEU A 27 -8.36 -15.74 4.41
N ASN A 28 -9.58 -15.48 4.86
CA ASN A 28 -9.96 -15.34 6.26
C ASN A 28 -9.12 -14.29 7.03
N ILE A 29 -8.86 -13.17 6.39
CA ILE A 29 -8.14 -12.04 6.97
C ILE A 29 -9.14 -11.11 7.63
N LYS A 30 -9.07 -10.97 8.96
CA LYS A 30 -10.04 -10.20 9.76
C LYS A 30 -9.44 -9.00 10.46
N ASN A 31 -8.13 -9.00 10.69
CA ASN A 31 -7.45 -7.95 11.45
C ASN A 31 -6.05 -7.73 10.92
N TYR A 32 -5.33 -6.77 11.51
CA TYR A 32 -3.97 -6.44 11.10
C TYR A 32 -3.00 -7.62 11.25
N ALA A 33 -3.11 -8.39 12.32
CA ALA A 33 -2.20 -9.53 12.53
C ALA A 33 -2.35 -10.57 11.42
N ASP A 34 -3.58 -10.88 11.03
CA ASP A 34 -3.86 -11.80 9.92
C ASP A 34 -3.30 -11.25 8.60
N LEU A 35 -3.51 -9.95 8.35
CA LEU A 35 -3.00 -9.28 7.16
C LEU A 35 -1.48 -9.33 7.12
N HIS A 36 -0.81 -9.02 8.21
CA HIS A 36 0.64 -9.04 8.32
C HIS A 36 1.21 -10.43 8.05
N ASN A 37 0.63 -11.45 8.66
CA ASN A 37 1.06 -12.84 8.42
C ASN A 37 0.89 -13.25 6.96
N TRP A 38 -0.23 -12.90 6.35
CA TRP A 38 -0.47 -13.17 4.94
C TRP A 38 0.51 -12.43 4.04
N SER A 39 0.80 -11.16 4.33
CA SER A 39 1.73 -10.35 3.54
C SER A 39 3.15 -10.91 3.52
N ILE A 40 3.58 -11.53 4.61
CA ILE A 40 4.90 -12.14 4.71
C ILE A 40 4.96 -13.46 3.94
N LYS A 41 3.91 -14.28 4.05
CA LYS A 41 3.85 -15.62 3.46
C LYS A 41 3.52 -15.59 1.97
N HIS A 42 2.74 -14.63 1.53
CA HIS A 42 2.22 -14.51 0.17
C HIS A 42 2.55 -13.14 -0.41
N LYS A 43 3.84 -12.85 -0.56
CA LYS A 43 4.33 -11.53 -0.99
C LYS A 43 3.83 -11.12 -2.38
N ASN A 44 3.78 -12.06 -3.31
CA ASN A 44 3.31 -11.78 -4.66
C ASN A 44 1.84 -11.34 -4.67
N GLU A 45 0.99 -12.10 -3.99
CA GLU A 45 -0.44 -11.81 -3.89
C GLU A 45 -0.68 -10.50 -3.14
N PHE A 46 0.04 -10.29 -2.03
CA PHE A 46 -0.08 -9.06 -1.25
C PHE A 46 0.24 -7.83 -2.10
N TRP A 47 1.40 -7.81 -2.74
CA TRP A 47 1.82 -6.65 -3.52
C TRP A 47 1.00 -6.45 -4.79
N THR A 48 0.49 -7.52 -5.39
CA THR A 48 -0.47 -7.42 -6.49
C THR A 48 -1.76 -6.73 -6.04
N ASN A 49 -2.28 -7.12 -4.88
CA ASN A 49 -3.47 -6.48 -4.32
C ASN A 49 -3.23 -5.02 -3.95
N VAL A 50 -2.06 -4.67 -3.44
CA VAL A 50 -1.69 -3.27 -3.16
C VAL A 50 -1.67 -2.45 -4.45
N TRP A 51 -1.06 -2.97 -5.50
CA TRP A 51 -1.04 -2.30 -6.81
C TRP A 51 -2.48 -2.00 -7.30
N ASP A 52 -3.33 -3.02 -7.26
CA ASP A 52 -4.72 -2.89 -7.75
C ASP A 52 -5.54 -1.96 -6.84
N PHE A 53 -5.41 -2.07 -5.53
CA PHE A 53 -6.15 -1.26 -4.56
C PHE A 53 -5.79 0.23 -4.65
N THR A 54 -4.52 0.54 -4.88
CA THR A 54 -4.05 1.92 -4.98
C THR A 54 -4.30 2.53 -6.36
N ASN A 55 -4.89 1.76 -7.30
CA ASN A 55 -5.09 2.19 -8.69
C ASN A 55 -3.79 2.67 -9.34
N PHE A 56 -2.72 1.96 -9.08
CA PHE A 56 -1.40 2.33 -9.55
C PHE A 56 -1.35 2.31 -11.08
N VAL A 57 -0.87 3.40 -11.67
CA VAL A 57 -0.80 3.56 -13.12
C VAL A 57 0.52 3.02 -13.64
N GLY A 58 0.47 2.02 -14.51
CA GLY A 58 1.65 1.42 -15.09
C GLY A 58 1.37 0.09 -15.76
N GLU A 59 2.39 -0.45 -16.41
CA GLU A 59 2.35 -1.75 -17.05
C GLU A 59 2.86 -2.81 -16.10
N LYS A 60 1.95 -3.62 -15.54
CA LYS A 60 2.29 -4.73 -14.63
C LYS A 60 2.75 -5.93 -15.46
N LYS A 61 3.98 -6.35 -15.27
CA LYS A 61 4.62 -7.38 -16.10
C LYS A 61 5.65 -8.17 -15.29
N GLY A 62 5.75 -9.45 -15.56
CA GLY A 62 6.75 -10.33 -14.96
C GLY A 62 6.44 -10.68 -13.50
N LYS A 63 7.47 -11.09 -12.78
CA LYS A 63 7.35 -11.42 -11.37
C LYS A 63 7.19 -10.18 -10.51
N ILE A 64 6.27 -10.25 -9.56
CA ILE A 64 5.99 -9.14 -8.64
C ILE A 64 7.11 -8.99 -7.61
N PHE A 65 7.60 -10.10 -7.06
CA PHE A 65 8.66 -10.11 -6.06
C PHE A 65 9.72 -11.13 -6.41
N LYS A 66 10.97 -10.72 -6.38
CA LYS A 66 12.14 -11.59 -6.58
C LYS A 66 13.00 -11.56 -5.32
N SER A 67 13.08 -12.70 -4.63
CA SER A 67 13.91 -12.85 -3.44
C SER A 67 15.38 -12.99 -3.81
N ALA A 68 16.23 -12.43 -2.96
CA ALA A 68 17.69 -12.57 -3.08
C ALA A 68 18.29 -12.95 -1.72
N PRO A 69 19.52 -13.55 -1.68
CA PRO A 69 20.18 -13.89 -0.42
C PRO A 69 20.40 -12.68 0.49
N GLU A 70 20.74 -11.53 -0.10
CA GLU A 70 20.87 -10.28 0.63
C GLU A 70 19.58 -9.48 0.54
N PHE A 71 19.11 -8.98 1.67
CA PHE A 71 17.86 -8.22 1.76
C PHE A 71 17.81 -7.04 0.78
N THR A 72 18.91 -6.32 0.62
CA THR A 72 18.99 -5.14 -0.25
C THR A 72 18.89 -5.47 -1.74
N ASN A 73 19.08 -6.73 -2.11
CA ASN A 73 18.99 -7.19 -3.50
C ASN A 73 17.63 -7.75 -3.88
N ASN A 74 16.67 -7.77 -2.95
CA ASN A 74 15.28 -8.11 -3.27
C ASN A 74 14.72 -7.10 -4.27
N LYS A 75 13.94 -7.60 -5.23
CA LYS A 75 13.33 -6.78 -6.28
C LYS A 75 11.81 -6.84 -6.21
N PHE A 76 11.18 -5.67 -6.35
CA PHE A 76 9.73 -5.52 -6.42
C PHE A 76 9.37 -4.89 -7.76
N PHE A 77 8.49 -5.54 -8.52
CA PHE A 77 7.97 -5.03 -9.80
C PHE A 77 9.08 -4.59 -10.78
N ASP A 78 10.23 -5.26 -10.77
CA ASP A 78 11.40 -4.80 -11.54
C ASP A 78 11.24 -4.93 -13.05
N GLU A 79 10.28 -5.73 -13.53
CA GLU A 79 9.96 -5.83 -14.95
C GLU A 79 8.79 -4.92 -15.36
N CYS A 80 8.18 -4.23 -14.42
CA CYS A 80 7.07 -3.31 -14.67
C CYS A 80 7.59 -1.95 -15.14
N LYS A 81 6.79 -1.29 -15.97
CA LYS A 81 7.08 0.07 -16.45
C LYS A 81 6.12 1.04 -15.79
N ILE A 82 6.67 2.00 -15.07
CA ILE A 82 5.89 3.01 -14.36
C ILE A 82 6.51 4.39 -14.57
N ASN A 83 5.67 5.41 -14.45
CA ASN A 83 6.10 6.80 -14.43
C ASN A 83 5.67 7.42 -13.09
N TYR A 84 6.63 7.91 -12.34
CA TYR A 84 6.38 8.48 -11.01
C TYR A 84 5.44 9.69 -11.09
N ALA A 85 5.72 10.61 -12.01
CA ALA A 85 4.91 11.82 -12.17
C ALA A 85 3.46 11.50 -12.56
N GLU A 86 3.25 10.54 -13.45
CA GLU A 86 1.92 10.07 -13.84
C GLU A 86 1.12 9.58 -12.65
N ASN A 87 1.76 8.86 -11.73
CA ASN A 87 1.10 8.37 -10.52
C ASN A 87 0.83 9.48 -9.49
N CYS A 88 1.68 10.51 -9.45
CA CYS A 88 1.49 11.65 -8.56
C CYS A 88 0.45 12.64 -9.06
N LEU A 89 0.33 12.81 -10.38
CA LEU A 89 -0.53 13.80 -11.02
C LEU A 89 -1.80 13.16 -11.58
N THR A 90 -2.53 12.45 -10.72
CA THR A 90 -3.76 11.72 -11.11
C THR A 90 -5.02 12.57 -11.06
N ARG A 91 -4.96 13.78 -10.50
CA ARG A 91 -6.10 14.69 -10.38
C ARG A 91 -5.92 15.88 -11.32
N ASP A 92 -7.01 16.25 -11.96
CA ASP A 92 -7.10 17.43 -12.83
C ASP A 92 -8.37 18.19 -12.42
N ASP A 93 -8.29 18.88 -11.29
CA ASP A 93 -9.39 19.63 -10.70
C ASP A 93 -8.85 20.92 -10.03
N ASP A 94 -9.77 21.71 -9.48
CA ASP A 94 -9.46 23.00 -8.87
C ASP A 94 -9.02 22.90 -7.40
N ASP A 95 -8.91 21.70 -6.85
CA ASP A 95 -8.43 21.53 -5.47
C ASP A 95 -6.95 21.85 -5.35
N ASN A 96 -6.58 22.35 -4.18
CA ASN A 96 -5.19 22.73 -3.90
C ASN A 96 -4.27 21.48 -3.97
N ALA A 97 -3.27 21.54 -4.85
CA ALA A 97 -2.25 20.50 -4.96
C ALA A 97 -1.16 20.66 -3.90
N ILE A 98 -0.77 21.90 -3.62
CA ILE A 98 0.30 22.22 -2.66
C ILE A 98 -0.15 23.41 -1.82
N ILE A 99 -0.04 23.27 -0.50
CA ILE A 99 -0.25 24.37 0.44
C ILE A 99 1.07 24.60 1.15
N PHE A 100 1.60 25.83 1.04
CA PHE A 100 2.84 26.22 1.71
C PHE A 100 2.53 27.26 2.78
N LEU A 101 3.02 27.02 3.98
CA LEU A 101 2.92 27.96 5.10
C LEU A 101 4.32 28.29 5.63
N SER A 102 4.62 29.58 5.71
CA SER A 102 5.91 30.05 6.24
C SER A 102 5.68 31.01 7.40
N LEU A 103 6.49 30.89 8.43
CA LEU A 103 6.46 31.83 9.57
C LEU A 103 6.90 33.23 9.18
N ILE A 104 7.60 33.39 8.06
CA ILE A 104 8.06 34.68 7.56
C ILE A 104 6.91 35.50 6.96
N HIS A 105 5.85 34.84 6.49
CA HIS A 105 4.72 35.45 5.78
C HIS A 105 3.43 35.55 6.60
N ILE A 106 3.53 35.34 7.88
CA ILE A 106 2.39 35.43 8.80
C ILE A 106 2.24 36.89 9.27
#